data_cdd21d19ec079ef98e143f10ca25a76c
#
_entry.id   cdd21d19ec079ef98e143f10ca25a76c
#
_cell.length_a   1.000
_cell.length_b   1.000
_cell.length_c   1.000
_cell.angle_alpha   90.00
_cell.angle_beta   90.00
_cell.angle_gamma   90.00
#
_symmetry.space_group_name_H-M   'P 1'
#
loop_
_entity.id
_entity.type
_entity.pdbx_description
1 polymer ?
#
loop_
_entity_poly.entity_id
_entity_poly.type
_entity_poly.pdbx_seq_one_letter_code
_entity_poly.pdbx_strand_id
1 'polypeptide(L)'
;PMFFSFTEHSLLHQYPNMRAECHWHIDFEFTHIIRGHMWYFVNGESIRLEEGQGIFVNSRQLHYGFTEDGTDCEFSCTLLNPSCMCTPNTVYERFVAPLMADERLPYMVCDPEDEHGSALLECMTRLHDAKFGQMPAAQTMHPATVDNMKLKDDTASLTVLSCFYTMVRELTAIANEHGKNGSSKYDRKNPKIAILSKMID
;
A
#
# COMPACT_ATOMS: atom_id res chain seq x y z
N PRO A 1 -18.49 3.73 -13.70
CA PRO A 1 -17.66 2.66 -13.14
C PRO A 1 -17.15 3.11 -11.79
N MET A 2 -17.40 2.30 -10.75
CA MET A 2 -16.88 2.61 -9.41
C MET A 2 -15.43 2.17 -9.37
N PHE A 3 -14.53 3.14 -9.21
CA PHE A 3 -13.10 2.90 -9.08
C PHE A 3 -12.79 2.56 -7.63
N PHE A 4 -12.73 1.28 -7.31
CA PHE A 4 -12.46 0.81 -5.97
C PHE A 4 -11.05 0.26 -5.82
N SER A 5 -10.36 -0.01 -6.91
CA SER A 5 -8.96 -0.45 -6.90
C SER A 5 -8.20 0.07 -8.12
N PHE A 6 -6.93 0.33 -7.90
CA PHE A 6 -5.96 0.68 -8.93
C PHE A 6 -4.72 -0.15 -8.67
N THR A 7 -4.14 -0.75 -9.70
CA THR A 7 -2.89 -1.48 -9.59
C THR A 7 -1.99 -1.08 -10.75
N GLU A 8 -0.76 -0.71 -10.45
CA GLU A 8 0.28 -0.46 -11.44
C GLU A 8 1.49 -1.39 -11.22
N HIS A 9 2.23 -1.60 -12.30
CA HIS A 9 3.53 -2.25 -12.31
C HIS A 9 4.50 -1.27 -12.93
N SER A 10 5.52 -0.87 -12.22
CA SER A 10 6.40 0.23 -12.59
C SER A 10 7.86 -0.06 -12.30
N LEU A 11 8.71 0.70 -12.96
CA LEU A 11 10.14 0.81 -12.66
C LEU A 11 10.42 2.21 -12.11
N LEU A 12 11.25 2.30 -11.08
CA LEU A 12 11.49 3.57 -10.39
C LEU A 12 12.13 4.63 -11.32
N HIS A 13 12.94 4.22 -12.31
CA HIS A 13 13.52 5.14 -13.31
C HIS A 13 12.48 5.83 -14.20
N GLN A 14 11.23 5.36 -14.24
CA GLN A 14 10.13 5.99 -14.99
C GLN A 14 9.62 7.27 -14.31
N TYR A 15 9.98 7.47 -13.04
CA TYR A 15 9.64 8.67 -12.29
C TYR A 15 10.78 9.70 -12.37
N PRO A 16 10.48 11.01 -12.42
CA PRO A 16 11.48 12.07 -12.44
C PRO A 16 12.46 11.93 -11.27
N ASN A 17 13.77 11.93 -11.57
CA ASN A 17 14.83 11.74 -10.57
C ASN A 17 14.69 10.44 -9.75
N MET A 18 14.08 9.40 -10.31
CA MET A 18 13.82 8.12 -9.66
C MET A 18 13.11 8.31 -8.29
N ARG A 19 12.08 9.15 -8.30
CA ARG A 19 11.32 9.52 -7.12
C ARG A 19 9.86 9.77 -7.47
N ALA A 20 8.93 9.13 -6.77
CA ALA A 20 7.52 9.47 -6.83
C ALA A 20 7.26 10.84 -6.19
N GLU A 21 6.22 11.53 -6.63
CA GLU A 21 5.81 12.78 -5.98
C GLU A 21 5.32 12.52 -4.56
N CYS A 22 5.66 13.41 -3.63
CA CYS A 22 5.20 13.34 -2.27
C CYS A 22 3.71 13.67 -2.21
N HIS A 23 2.89 12.73 -1.75
CA HIS A 23 1.43 12.86 -1.77
C HIS A 23 0.77 12.13 -0.59
N TRP A 24 -0.53 12.28 -0.50
CA TRP A 24 -1.40 11.53 0.40
C TRP A 24 -2.77 11.31 -0.26
N HIS A 25 -3.48 10.27 0.16
CA HIS A 25 -4.83 9.95 -0.29
C HIS A 25 -5.61 9.19 0.80
N ILE A 26 -6.90 8.98 0.54
CA ILE A 26 -7.78 8.25 1.48
C ILE A 26 -7.70 6.73 1.31
N ASP A 27 -7.11 6.26 0.21
CA ASP A 27 -7.00 4.84 -0.10
C ASP A 27 -5.96 4.18 0.80
N PHE A 28 -6.11 2.88 1.00
CA PHE A 28 -5.02 2.02 1.46
C PHE A 28 -4.06 1.80 0.30
N GLU A 29 -2.77 1.96 0.55
CA GLU A 29 -1.73 1.64 -0.43
C GLU A 29 -0.94 0.42 -0.03
N PHE A 30 -0.66 -0.42 -1.02
CA PHE A 30 0.16 -1.62 -0.88
C PHE A 30 1.20 -1.64 -2.00
N THR A 31 2.45 -1.45 -1.64
CA THR A 31 3.58 -1.52 -2.57
C THR A 31 4.39 -2.78 -2.31
N HIS A 32 4.67 -3.57 -3.36
CA HIS A 32 5.43 -4.81 -3.33
C HIS A 32 6.67 -4.68 -4.21
N ILE A 33 7.85 -4.93 -3.66
CA ILE A 33 9.13 -4.88 -4.36
C ILE A 33 9.34 -6.22 -5.09
N ILE A 34 9.31 -6.16 -6.42
CA ILE A 34 9.44 -7.34 -7.28
C ILE A 34 10.91 -7.64 -7.55
N ARG A 35 11.72 -6.59 -7.76
CA ARG A 35 13.16 -6.70 -8.00
C ARG A 35 13.90 -5.44 -7.57
N GLY A 36 15.08 -5.61 -6.99
CA GLY A 36 15.91 -4.50 -6.50
C GLY A 36 15.49 -4.03 -5.13
N HIS A 37 15.63 -2.75 -4.88
CA HIS A 37 15.21 -2.14 -3.61
C HIS A 37 14.81 -0.68 -3.82
N MET A 38 14.01 -0.13 -2.89
CA MET A 38 13.77 1.30 -2.82
C MET A 38 13.64 1.77 -1.36
N TRP A 39 13.83 3.06 -1.17
CA TRP A 39 13.46 3.73 0.05
C TRP A 39 12.00 4.20 -0.04
N TYR A 40 11.30 4.04 1.06
CA TYR A 40 9.91 4.48 1.17
C TYR A 40 9.78 5.46 2.34
N PHE A 41 9.34 6.68 2.04
CA PHE A 41 9.12 7.72 3.04
C PHE A 41 7.67 7.67 3.51
N VAL A 42 7.44 7.66 4.82
CA VAL A 42 6.12 7.81 5.42
C VAL A 42 6.23 8.75 6.63
N ASN A 43 5.52 9.86 6.61
CA ASN A 43 5.39 10.80 7.73
C ASN A 43 6.71 11.22 8.42
N GLY A 44 7.80 11.34 7.70
CA GLY A 44 9.09 11.74 8.25
C GLY A 44 10.06 10.59 8.52
N GLU A 45 9.64 9.35 8.33
CA GLU A 45 10.49 8.16 8.42
C GLU A 45 10.82 7.65 7.03
N SER A 46 12.07 7.22 6.82
CA SER A 46 12.51 6.54 5.59
C SER A 46 12.81 5.09 5.90
N ILE A 47 12.15 4.21 5.18
CA ILE A 47 12.21 2.77 5.33
C ILE A 47 12.84 2.19 4.07
N ARG A 48 13.87 1.36 4.19
CA ARG A 48 14.40 0.61 3.08
C ARG A 48 13.60 -0.67 2.90
N LEU A 49 13.14 -0.90 1.67
CA LEU A 49 12.41 -2.10 1.26
C LEU A 49 13.30 -2.88 0.29
N GLU A 50 13.45 -4.16 0.55
CA GLU A 50 14.23 -5.10 -0.26
C GLU A 50 13.32 -5.94 -1.16
N GLU A 51 13.93 -6.61 -2.14
CA GLU A 51 13.24 -7.55 -3.02
C GLU A 51 12.43 -8.58 -2.22
N GLY A 52 11.18 -8.79 -2.60
CA GLY A 52 10.23 -9.67 -1.93
C GLY A 52 9.50 -9.05 -0.74
N GLN A 53 9.96 -7.91 -0.23
CA GLN A 53 9.23 -7.17 0.80
C GLN A 53 8.19 -6.25 0.19
N GLY A 54 7.26 -5.79 1.04
CA GLY A 54 6.28 -4.77 0.68
C GLY A 54 6.02 -3.80 1.83
N ILE A 55 5.17 -2.84 1.56
CA ILE A 55 4.69 -1.90 2.56
C ILE A 55 3.20 -1.66 2.40
N PHE A 56 2.49 -1.66 3.51
CA PHE A 56 1.16 -1.07 3.63
C PHE A 56 1.30 0.36 4.13
N VAL A 57 0.62 1.30 3.49
CA VAL A 57 0.46 2.68 3.96
C VAL A 57 -1.01 2.95 4.20
N ASN A 58 -1.33 3.42 5.40
CA ASN A 58 -2.70 3.68 5.84
C ASN A 58 -3.26 4.97 5.19
N SER A 59 -4.56 5.15 5.30
CA SER A 59 -5.28 6.33 4.83
C SER A 59 -4.67 7.63 5.35
N ARG A 60 -4.55 8.64 4.48
CA ARG A 60 -4.09 10.00 4.78
C ARG A 60 -2.66 10.13 5.31
N GLN A 61 -1.80 9.15 5.07
CA GLN A 61 -0.39 9.26 5.42
C GLN A 61 0.39 9.91 4.28
N LEU A 62 1.28 10.85 4.59
CA LEU A 62 2.15 11.48 3.60
C LEU A 62 3.27 10.51 3.22
N HIS A 63 3.40 10.16 1.94
CA HIS A 63 4.35 9.13 1.51
C HIS A 63 4.86 9.31 0.08
N TYR A 64 5.95 8.62 -0.23
CA TYR A 64 6.52 8.44 -1.58
C TYR A 64 7.67 7.42 -1.57
N GLY A 65 7.89 6.77 -2.74
CA GLY A 65 9.05 5.91 -2.99
C GLY A 65 10.19 6.66 -3.68
N PHE A 66 11.45 6.30 -3.40
CA PHE A 66 12.65 6.92 -3.99
C PHE A 66 13.88 6.02 -3.90
N THR A 67 14.95 6.38 -4.63
CA THR A 67 16.29 5.78 -4.47
C THR A 67 17.25 6.79 -3.86
N GLU A 68 18.23 6.30 -3.07
CA GLU A 68 19.36 7.09 -2.57
C GLU A 68 20.65 6.82 -3.32
N ASP A 69 20.79 5.64 -3.91
CA ASP A 69 22.02 5.16 -4.56
C ASP A 69 21.92 5.05 -6.10
N GLY A 70 20.76 5.44 -6.65
CA GLY A 70 20.51 5.36 -8.09
C GLY A 70 20.19 3.94 -8.59
N THR A 71 20.01 2.98 -7.69
CA THR A 71 19.57 1.62 -8.06
C THR A 71 18.12 1.66 -8.51
N ASP A 72 17.81 1.00 -9.63
CA ASP A 72 16.46 0.86 -10.11
C ASP A 72 15.68 -0.18 -9.32
N CYS A 73 14.39 0.01 -9.22
CA CYS A 73 13.48 -0.87 -8.51
C CYS A 73 12.26 -1.17 -9.37
N GLU A 74 11.94 -2.45 -9.50
CA GLU A 74 10.71 -2.94 -10.09
C GLU A 74 9.71 -3.24 -8.98
N PHE A 75 8.52 -2.64 -9.06
CA PHE A 75 7.52 -2.77 -8.02
C PHE A 75 6.10 -2.78 -8.59
N SER A 76 5.18 -3.33 -7.82
CA SER A 76 3.74 -3.11 -8.04
C SER A 76 3.17 -2.27 -6.90
N CYS A 77 2.32 -1.31 -7.25
CA CYS A 77 1.58 -0.50 -6.30
C CYS A 77 0.08 -0.71 -6.49
N THR A 78 -0.64 -1.00 -5.41
CA THR A 78 -2.09 -1.18 -5.44
C THR A 78 -2.76 -0.22 -4.46
N LEU A 79 -3.68 0.57 -4.97
CA LEU A 79 -4.57 1.43 -4.19
C LEU A 79 -5.92 0.73 -4.04
N LEU A 80 -6.41 0.63 -2.82
CA LEU A 80 -7.73 0.09 -2.51
C LEU A 80 -8.53 1.15 -1.75
N ASN A 81 -9.65 1.61 -2.32
CA ASN A 81 -10.51 2.59 -1.67
C ASN A 81 -11.45 1.93 -0.66
N PRO A 82 -11.21 2.05 0.67
CA PRO A 82 -11.98 1.33 1.66
C PRO A 82 -13.47 1.71 1.67
N SER A 83 -13.78 2.96 1.37
CA SER A 83 -15.16 3.46 1.35
C SER A 83 -15.97 2.97 0.15
N CYS A 84 -15.27 2.63 -0.95
CA CYS A 84 -15.92 2.07 -2.14
C CYS A 84 -16.01 0.55 -2.10
N MET A 85 -15.04 -0.12 -1.46
CA MET A 85 -14.98 -1.57 -1.37
C MET A 85 -15.88 -2.15 -0.29
N CYS A 86 -16.16 -1.37 0.75
CA CYS A 86 -17.01 -1.77 1.86
C CYS A 86 -18.06 -0.70 2.11
N THR A 87 -19.31 -0.95 1.72
CA THR A 87 -20.40 -0.02 1.99
C THR A 87 -20.64 0.12 3.49
N PRO A 88 -21.16 1.27 3.97
CA PRO A 88 -21.51 1.45 5.37
C PRO A 88 -22.40 0.34 5.90
N ASN A 89 -21.85 -0.50 6.73
CA ASN A 89 -22.49 -1.64 7.38
C ASN A 89 -21.65 -2.07 8.59
N THR A 90 -22.06 -3.11 9.29
CA THR A 90 -21.37 -3.58 10.49
C THR A 90 -19.88 -3.90 10.26
N VAL A 91 -19.49 -4.39 9.09
CA VAL A 91 -18.08 -4.70 8.78
C VAL A 91 -17.28 -3.41 8.62
N TYR A 92 -17.80 -2.45 7.86
CA TYR A 92 -17.16 -1.16 7.68
C TYR A 92 -16.97 -0.44 9.02
N GLU A 93 -18.02 -0.32 9.80
CA GLU A 93 -18.00 0.43 11.06
C GLU A 93 -17.13 -0.24 12.14
N ARG A 94 -17.08 -1.57 12.14
CA ARG A 94 -16.31 -2.31 13.16
C ARG A 94 -14.85 -2.50 12.85
N PHE A 95 -14.46 -2.58 11.57
CA PHE A 95 -13.12 -2.97 11.17
C PHE A 95 -12.46 -1.95 10.25
N VAL A 96 -13.14 -1.49 9.20
CA VAL A 96 -12.52 -0.65 8.17
C VAL A 96 -12.34 0.79 8.66
N ALA A 97 -13.39 1.43 9.16
CA ALA A 97 -13.32 2.81 9.63
C ALA A 97 -12.36 2.99 10.82
N PRO A 98 -12.36 2.11 11.85
CA PRO A 98 -11.36 2.17 12.92
C PRO A 98 -9.91 1.97 12.41
N LEU A 99 -9.69 1.06 11.45
CA LEU A 99 -8.37 0.84 10.86
C LEU A 99 -7.88 2.09 10.11
N MET A 100 -8.74 2.72 9.29
CA MET A 100 -8.42 3.97 8.59
C MET A 100 -8.05 5.11 9.56
N ALA A 101 -8.61 5.12 10.75
CA ALA A 101 -8.38 6.13 11.78
C ALA A 101 -7.28 5.75 12.79
N ASP A 102 -6.67 4.57 12.67
CA ASP A 102 -5.66 4.12 13.65
C ASP A 102 -4.32 4.78 13.41
N GLU A 103 -4.05 5.84 14.17
CA GLU A 103 -2.80 6.59 14.12
C GLU A 103 -1.59 5.80 14.64
N ARG A 104 -1.80 4.64 15.28
CA ARG A 104 -0.74 3.76 15.75
C ARG A 104 -0.21 2.84 14.66
N LEU A 105 -0.96 2.74 13.54
CA LEU A 105 -0.60 1.93 12.37
C LEU A 105 -0.59 2.81 11.11
N PRO A 106 0.31 3.80 11.01
CA PRO A 106 0.41 4.65 9.82
C PRO A 106 0.93 3.87 8.61
N TYR A 107 1.78 2.90 8.83
CA TYR A 107 2.28 1.95 7.83
C TYR A 107 2.72 0.64 8.49
N MET A 108 2.96 -0.37 7.67
CA MET A 108 3.56 -1.63 8.07
C MET A 108 4.45 -2.16 6.96
N VAL A 109 5.67 -2.56 7.30
CA VAL A 109 6.52 -3.34 6.37
C VAL A 109 6.00 -4.78 6.35
N CYS A 110 5.72 -5.27 5.16
CA CYS A 110 5.30 -6.64 4.92
C CYS A 110 6.54 -7.48 4.60
N ASP A 111 6.93 -8.33 5.53
CA ASP A 111 8.06 -9.22 5.39
C ASP A 111 7.56 -10.64 5.09
N PRO A 112 8.18 -11.37 4.13
CA PRO A 112 7.77 -12.74 3.81
C PRO A 112 8.00 -13.74 4.96
N GLU A 113 8.86 -13.43 5.93
CA GLU A 113 9.10 -14.27 7.10
C GLU A 113 8.09 -14.04 8.24
N ASP A 114 7.32 -12.94 8.18
CA ASP A 114 6.25 -12.65 9.12
C ASP A 114 4.91 -13.21 8.63
N GLU A 115 4.13 -13.83 9.51
CA GLU A 115 2.85 -14.48 9.15
C GLU A 115 1.87 -13.49 8.51
N HIS A 116 1.67 -12.33 9.12
CA HIS A 116 0.78 -11.30 8.60
C HIS A 116 1.36 -10.63 7.35
N GLY A 117 2.67 -10.36 7.35
CA GLY A 117 3.41 -9.82 6.21
C GLY A 117 3.30 -10.72 4.98
N SER A 118 3.53 -12.02 5.16
CA SER A 118 3.40 -13.03 4.09
C SER A 118 1.98 -13.07 3.51
N ALA A 119 0.95 -13.05 4.37
CA ALA A 119 -0.45 -13.04 3.91
C ALA A 119 -0.81 -11.77 3.11
N LEU A 120 -0.27 -10.61 3.51
CA LEU A 120 -0.43 -9.36 2.77
C LEU A 120 0.28 -9.41 1.42
N LEU A 121 1.51 -9.93 1.36
CA LEU A 121 2.30 -10.08 0.12
C LEU A 121 1.61 -11.04 -0.87
N GLU A 122 1.03 -12.14 -0.38
CA GLU A 122 0.21 -13.03 -1.22
C GLU A 122 -0.97 -12.28 -1.83
N CYS A 123 -1.68 -11.47 -1.04
CA CYS A 123 -2.77 -10.65 -1.55
C CYS A 123 -2.29 -9.63 -2.60
N MET A 124 -1.13 -8.96 -2.39
CA MET A 124 -0.56 -8.04 -3.37
C MET A 124 -0.25 -8.74 -4.70
N THR A 125 0.33 -9.93 -4.65
CA THR A 125 0.58 -10.76 -5.84
C THR A 125 -0.72 -11.12 -6.56
N ARG A 126 -1.74 -11.55 -5.83
CA ARG A 126 -3.05 -11.88 -6.42
C ARG A 126 -3.76 -10.66 -7.02
N LEU A 127 -3.60 -9.48 -6.43
CA LEU A 127 -4.13 -8.22 -6.97
C LEU A 127 -3.41 -7.84 -8.27
N HIS A 128 -2.09 -7.97 -8.32
CA HIS A 128 -1.31 -7.80 -9.53
C HIS A 128 -1.78 -8.76 -10.64
N ASP A 129 -1.93 -10.05 -10.33
CA ASP A 129 -2.36 -11.06 -11.30
C ASP A 129 -3.82 -10.87 -11.76
N ALA A 130 -4.68 -10.34 -10.89
CA ALA A 130 -6.05 -9.99 -11.25
C ALA A 130 -6.11 -8.87 -12.29
N LYS A 131 -5.09 -8.03 -12.33
CA LYS A 131 -4.95 -6.92 -13.28
C LYS A 131 -4.21 -7.34 -14.55
N PHE A 132 -3.02 -7.88 -14.39
CA PHE A 132 -2.07 -8.10 -15.50
C PHE A 132 -2.03 -9.55 -15.98
N GLY A 133 -2.58 -10.50 -15.20
CA GLY A 133 -2.34 -11.93 -15.40
C GLY A 133 -0.95 -12.33 -14.94
N GLN A 134 -0.59 -13.60 -15.15
CA GLN A 134 0.78 -14.08 -14.90
C GLN A 134 1.68 -13.59 -16.03
N MET A 135 2.19 -12.39 -15.92
CA MET A 135 3.12 -11.84 -16.91
C MET A 135 4.55 -12.22 -16.56
N PRO A 136 5.37 -12.59 -17.56
CA PRO A 136 6.82 -12.69 -17.33
C PRO A 136 7.36 -11.30 -16.98
N ALA A 137 8.24 -11.23 -15.98
CA ALA A 137 8.81 -10.05 -15.34
C ALA A 137 9.54 -9.04 -16.26
N ALA A 138 9.51 -9.21 -17.58
CA ALA A 138 10.30 -8.43 -18.54
C ALA A 138 9.47 -7.50 -19.46
N GLN A 139 8.16 -7.43 -19.32
CA GLN A 139 7.36 -6.52 -20.15
C GLN A 139 6.98 -5.27 -19.35
N THR A 140 7.89 -4.30 -19.40
CA THR A 140 7.68 -2.95 -18.90
C THR A 140 6.55 -2.28 -19.68
N MET A 141 5.37 -2.22 -19.10
CA MET A 141 4.28 -1.42 -19.66
C MET A 141 4.41 0.02 -19.16
N HIS A 142 4.47 0.96 -20.11
CA HIS A 142 4.50 2.38 -19.77
C HIS A 142 3.22 2.74 -18.97
N PRO A 143 3.30 3.45 -17.83
CA PRO A 143 2.14 3.82 -17.01
C PRO A 143 1.02 4.53 -17.79
N ALA A 144 1.38 5.23 -18.86
CA ALA A 144 0.45 6.01 -19.69
C ALA A 144 -0.38 5.17 -20.68
N THR A 145 -0.09 3.88 -20.87
CA THR A 145 -0.72 3.06 -21.93
C THR A 145 -1.68 1.99 -21.40
N VAL A 146 -1.78 1.83 -20.09
CA VAL A 146 -2.67 0.84 -19.48
C VAL A 146 -3.95 1.53 -19.05
N ASP A 147 -5.09 1.00 -19.48
CA ASP A 147 -6.37 1.27 -18.81
C ASP A 147 -6.30 0.66 -17.41
N ASN A 148 -5.75 1.44 -16.48
CA ASN A 148 -5.48 1.03 -15.10
C ASN A 148 -6.73 0.63 -14.31
N MET A 149 -7.88 0.65 -14.95
CA MET A 149 -9.18 0.37 -14.37
C MET A 149 -9.80 -0.91 -14.90
N LYS A 150 -9.18 -1.52 -15.92
CA LYS A 150 -9.69 -2.75 -16.51
C LYS A 150 -9.01 -3.97 -15.90
N LEU A 151 -9.77 -4.77 -15.19
CA LEU A 151 -9.33 -6.08 -14.72
C LEU A 151 -9.28 -7.07 -15.89
N LYS A 152 -8.49 -8.14 -15.75
CA LYS A 152 -8.29 -9.13 -16.82
C LYS A 152 -9.58 -9.85 -17.26
N ASP A 153 -10.52 -10.03 -16.34
CA ASP A 153 -11.82 -10.66 -16.57
C ASP A 153 -12.85 -10.27 -15.50
N ASP A 154 -14.10 -10.65 -15.69
CA ASP A 154 -15.21 -10.28 -14.79
C ASP A 154 -15.07 -10.88 -13.38
N THR A 155 -14.37 -12.01 -13.24
CA THR A 155 -14.18 -12.68 -11.95
C THR A 155 -13.04 -12.06 -11.13
N ALA A 156 -12.15 -11.32 -11.76
CA ALA A 156 -11.03 -10.64 -11.09
C ALA A 156 -11.51 -9.64 -10.03
N SER A 157 -12.71 -9.06 -10.20
CA SER A 157 -13.33 -8.20 -9.17
C SER A 157 -13.61 -8.95 -7.87
N LEU A 158 -13.95 -10.23 -7.92
CA LEU A 158 -14.15 -11.08 -6.74
C LEU A 158 -12.81 -11.36 -6.04
N THR A 159 -11.74 -11.54 -6.82
CA THR A 159 -10.39 -11.66 -6.29
C THR A 159 -9.98 -10.39 -5.54
N VAL A 160 -10.22 -9.22 -6.11
CA VAL A 160 -9.92 -7.92 -5.49
C VAL A 160 -10.67 -7.77 -4.17
N LEU A 161 -11.98 -8.06 -4.13
CA LEU A 161 -12.78 -8.01 -2.90
C LEU A 161 -12.29 -9.02 -1.84
N SER A 162 -11.99 -10.24 -2.25
CA SER A 162 -11.45 -11.28 -1.36
C SER A 162 -10.12 -10.85 -0.74
N CYS A 163 -9.19 -10.30 -1.54
CA CYS A 163 -7.92 -9.77 -1.05
C CYS A 163 -8.15 -8.61 -0.09
N PHE A 164 -9.03 -7.66 -0.42
CA PHE A 164 -9.35 -6.54 0.47
C PHE A 164 -9.78 -7.00 1.86
N TYR A 165 -10.75 -7.91 1.95
CA TYR A 165 -11.21 -8.39 3.26
C TYR A 165 -10.16 -9.23 4.00
N THR A 166 -9.32 -9.97 3.28
CA THR A 166 -8.16 -10.65 3.89
C THR A 166 -7.18 -9.63 4.47
N MET A 167 -6.80 -8.62 3.70
CA MET A 167 -5.90 -7.55 4.15
C MET A 167 -6.46 -6.80 5.36
N VAL A 168 -7.75 -6.44 5.37
CA VAL A 168 -8.41 -5.81 6.52
C VAL A 168 -8.35 -6.71 7.75
N ARG A 169 -8.52 -8.02 7.60
CA ARG A 169 -8.41 -8.98 8.70
C ARG A 169 -7.01 -8.99 9.31
N GLU A 170 -5.97 -9.10 8.48
CA GLU A 170 -4.58 -9.13 8.94
C GLU A 170 -4.19 -7.80 9.62
N LEU A 171 -4.49 -6.67 8.99
CA LEU A 171 -4.20 -5.36 9.56
C LEU A 171 -4.96 -5.10 10.87
N THR A 172 -6.19 -5.60 11.00
CA THR A 172 -6.96 -5.53 12.25
C THR A 172 -6.31 -6.38 13.35
N ALA A 173 -5.79 -7.56 13.04
CA ALA A 173 -5.06 -8.40 14.00
C ALA A 173 -3.83 -7.67 14.53
N ILE A 174 -3.02 -7.10 13.63
CA ILE A 174 -1.82 -6.31 13.97
C ILE A 174 -2.17 -5.09 14.82
N ALA A 175 -3.20 -4.33 14.45
CA ALA A 175 -3.64 -3.16 15.22
C ALA A 175 -4.07 -3.54 16.65
N ASN A 176 -4.72 -4.70 16.81
CA ASN A 176 -5.11 -5.23 18.12
C ASN A 176 -3.91 -5.68 18.96
N GLU A 177 -2.89 -6.26 18.36
CA GLU A 177 -1.64 -6.64 19.03
C GLU A 177 -0.87 -5.43 19.53
N HIS A 178 -0.74 -4.38 18.69
CA HIS A 178 -0.13 -3.12 19.07
C HIS A 178 -0.88 -2.45 20.23
N GLY A 179 -2.21 -2.53 20.24
CA GLY A 179 -3.04 -1.99 21.32
C GLY A 179 -2.84 -2.71 22.66
N LYS A 180 -2.53 -4.00 22.66
CA LYS A 180 -2.28 -4.80 23.89
C LYS A 180 -0.89 -4.53 24.49
N ASN A 181 0.10 -4.29 23.64
CA ASN A 181 1.50 -4.18 24.05
C ASN A 181 1.91 -2.77 24.53
N GLY A 182 1.01 -1.79 24.47
CA GLY A 182 1.20 -0.44 25.02
C GLY A 182 2.36 0.37 24.41
N SER A 183 3.04 -0.15 23.39
CA SER A 183 4.19 0.48 22.75
C SER A 183 3.83 1.03 21.37
N SER A 184 3.37 2.28 21.33
CA SER A 184 3.44 3.02 20.08
C SER A 184 4.92 3.29 19.79
N LYS A 185 5.51 2.66 18.79
CA LYS A 185 6.81 3.03 18.23
C LYS A 185 6.79 4.46 17.63
N TYR A 186 5.60 5.02 17.46
CA TYR A 186 5.35 6.31 16.82
C TYR A 186 5.06 7.37 17.88
N ASP A 187 6.12 7.84 18.57
CA ASP A 187 5.98 8.99 19.46
C ASP A 187 5.89 10.27 18.60
N ARG A 188 4.75 10.96 18.65
CA ARG A 188 4.38 12.18 17.91
C ARG A 188 5.27 13.40 18.17
N LYS A 189 6.49 13.25 18.64
CA LYS A 189 7.39 14.34 18.98
C LYS A 189 8.14 14.98 17.82
N ASN A 190 7.80 14.68 16.56
CA ASN A 190 8.38 15.42 15.45
C ASN A 190 7.54 16.68 15.13
N PRO A 191 7.96 17.89 15.56
CA PRO A 191 7.19 19.11 15.36
C PRO A 191 6.99 19.48 13.88
N LYS A 192 7.78 18.93 12.96
CA LYS A 192 7.64 19.15 11.52
C LYS A 192 6.41 18.46 10.94
N ILE A 193 6.03 17.30 11.48
CA ILE A 193 4.82 16.56 11.02
C ILE A 193 3.55 17.28 11.48
N ALA A 194 3.54 17.81 12.70
CA ALA A 194 2.41 18.58 13.23
C ALA A 194 2.13 19.88 12.44
N ILE A 195 3.13 20.44 11.77
CA ILE A 195 2.99 21.63 10.92
C ILE A 195 2.41 21.22 9.56
N LEU A 196 2.91 20.12 8.96
CA LEU A 196 2.44 19.64 7.66
C LEU A 196 0.98 19.15 7.70
N SER A 197 0.57 18.44 8.75
CA SER A 197 -0.83 18.01 8.90
C SER A 197 -1.80 19.19 9.08
N LYS A 198 -1.37 20.31 9.68
CA LYS A 198 -2.18 21.54 9.80
C LYS A 198 -2.28 22.36 8.51
N MET A 199 -1.44 22.10 7.52
CA MET A 199 -1.49 22.76 6.21
C MET A 199 -2.38 22.01 5.22
N ILE A 200 -2.90 20.84 5.60
CA ILE A 200 -3.67 19.93 4.74
C ILE A 200 -5.16 19.89 5.17
N ASP A 201 -5.50 20.39 6.37
CA ASP A 201 -6.87 20.66 6.82
C ASP A 201 -7.35 22.04 6.35
#